data_1f1449a53e0cf3b44c908329a9435d7d
#
_entry.id   1f1449a53e0cf3b44c908329a9435d7d
#
_cell.length_a   1.000
_cell.length_b   1.000
_cell.length_c   1.000
_cell.angle_alpha   90.00
_cell.angle_beta   90.00
_cell.angle_gamma   90.00
#
_symmetry.space_group_name_H-M   'P 1'
#
loop_
_entity.id
_entity.type
_entity.pdbx_description
1 polymer ?
#
loop_
_entity_poly.entity_id
_entity_poly.type
_entity_poly.pdbx_seq_one_letter_code
_entity_poly.pdbx_strand_id
1 'polypeptide(L)'
;MIDAFTHDIAVEGSGKEMKNTGDQYRFFILFPRIIKSMFEVDKRYLFVSSAVTIIQSLAPAISLLIMQQIINLIQQGIQSITFILQLVVLYVCIDLASTIISGLMNYYTTKFSLKFNLHIKDCIMQKASQLSLWHYENSNTYDKIKLAEGANGGTLMSQFTSFTTLIGQAITSLSYIVILLHFNYIIILIIVIMPIIKFLITNLINKKQFCIIKARTNQERKAWYYSFIVTNGTHFKELKTYNLLNYFIKKYDDLYKKFNQQDAAIAKETMVKMTSLSIIEQIITGAIFAYIIYCGFVGGILLGDVVAYTRAAISNQTNIQSILQNISSIKKSNLYIGQYYSFIDLENAKTLDEGKIIIDKIHSLKLENLSFKYDTGGYVLKNVNFEFKEGNSYAIVGKNGSGKTTLAKLLMGLYDNYEGNIYVNGIELRSIQKEHYSKRIASLFQDFIKYDATFRENIAYGNLDLMDKDAELRDLSNEFRIGHIIDHSKQNL
;
A
#
# COMPACT_ATOMS: atom_id res chain seq x y z
N MET A 1 11.65 -19.78 32.41
CA MET A 1 12.48 -18.67 31.86
C MET A 1 11.75 -17.84 30.76
N ILE A 2 10.49 -18.17 30.43
CA ILE A 2 9.65 -17.45 29.48
C ILE A 2 8.72 -16.42 30.17
N ASP A 3 8.42 -16.64 31.45
CA ASP A 3 7.52 -15.77 32.23
C ASP A 3 8.16 -14.50 32.81
N ALA A 4 9.50 -14.40 32.79
CA ALA A 4 10.22 -13.25 33.34
C ALA A 4 10.26 -12.02 32.35
N PHE A 5 9.84 -12.19 31.08
CA PHE A 5 9.88 -11.11 30.08
C PHE A 5 8.55 -10.37 29.90
N THR A 6 7.50 -10.79 30.58
CA THR A 6 6.16 -10.18 30.42
C THR A 6 5.83 -9.10 31.44
N HIS A 7 6.68 -8.88 32.47
CA HIS A 7 6.32 -8.03 33.61
C HIS A 7 6.86 -6.59 33.59
N ASP A 8 7.74 -6.21 32.64
CA ASP A 8 8.39 -4.88 32.66
C ASP A 8 8.08 -3.98 31.43
N ILE A 9 6.91 -4.07 30.81
CA ILE A 9 6.47 -3.07 29.84
C ILE A 9 5.07 -2.59 30.21
N ALA A 10 4.98 -1.91 31.32
CA ALA A 10 3.92 -0.97 31.59
C ALA A 10 4.19 0.31 30.79
N VAL A 11 3.61 0.43 29.59
CA VAL A 11 3.63 1.65 28.80
C VAL A 11 2.40 2.49 29.18
N GLU A 12 2.54 3.29 30.20
CA GLU A 12 1.73 4.48 30.40
C GLU A 12 2.09 5.49 29.31
N GLY A 13 1.14 5.86 28.47
CA GLY A 13 1.27 7.03 27.61
C GLY A 13 0.64 6.98 26.20
N SER A 14 0.26 5.82 25.65
CA SER A 14 -0.24 5.77 24.26
C SER A 14 -1.70 5.29 24.10
N GLY A 15 -2.42 5.09 25.20
CA GLY A 15 -3.77 4.49 25.14
C GLY A 15 -4.86 5.40 24.56
N LYS A 16 -4.65 6.72 24.54
CA LYS A 16 -5.65 7.67 24.00
C LYS A 16 -5.52 7.93 22.51
N GLU A 17 -4.29 7.93 21.96
CA GLU A 17 -4.08 8.09 20.51
C GLU A 17 -4.47 6.86 19.70
N MET A 18 -4.36 5.65 20.28
CA MET A 18 -4.74 4.41 19.58
C MET A 18 -6.26 4.19 19.46
N LYS A 19 -7.09 4.76 20.34
CA LYS A 19 -8.55 4.68 20.18
C LYS A 19 -9.05 5.51 19.00
N ASN A 20 -8.41 6.65 18.73
CA ASN A 20 -8.78 7.51 17.60
C ASN A 20 -8.27 7.01 16.24
N THR A 21 -7.09 6.39 16.16
CA THR A 21 -6.54 5.86 14.91
C THR A 21 -7.21 4.56 14.46
N GLY A 22 -7.68 3.72 15.40
CA GLY A 22 -8.38 2.46 15.08
C GLY A 22 -9.77 2.67 14.46
N ASP A 23 -10.44 3.75 14.80
CA ASP A 23 -11.76 4.09 14.25
C ASP A 23 -11.68 4.76 12.86
N GLN A 24 -10.57 5.40 12.53
CA GLN A 24 -10.37 6.08 11.25
C GLN A 24 -10.20 5.09 10.07
N TYR A 25 -9.82 3.84 10.33
CA TYR A 25 -9.53 2.82 9.31
C TYR A 25 -10.54 1.67 9.30
N ARG A 26 -11.80 1.93 9.58
CA ARG A 26 -12.86 0.93 9.42
C ARG A 26 -13.01 0.58 7.95
N PHE A 27 -13.08 -0.71 7.64
CA PHE A 27 -13.30 -1.24 6.28
C PHE A 27 -14.45 -0.52 5.55
N PHE A 28 -15.57 -0.28 6.25
CA PHE A 28 -16.73 0.40 5.69
C PHE A 28 -16.49 1.86 5.25
N ILE A 29 -15.43 2.52 5.74
CA ILE A 29 -15.05 3.89 5.33
C ILE A 29 -14.10 3.85 4.14
N LEU A 30 -13.14 2.92 4.14
CA LEU A 30 -12.09 2.84 3.11
C LEU A 30 -12.59 2.16 1.84
N PHE A 31 -13.41 1.13 1.97
CA PHE A 31 -13.86 0.33 0.83
C PHE A 31 -14.64 1.13 -0.22
N PRO A 32 -15.60 2.02 0.13
CA PRO A 32 -16.26 2.89 -0.86
C PRO A 32 -15.28 3.81 -1.60
N ARG A 33 -14.22 4.27 -0.94
CA ARG A 33 -13.19 5.11 -1.57
C ARG A 33 -12.37 4.32 -2.59
N ILE A 34 -12.04 3.06 -2.29
CA ILE A 34 -11.38 2.15 -3.23
C ILE A 34 -12.26 1.91 -4.46
N ILE A 35 -13.55 1.60 -4.24
CA ILE A 35 -14.51 1.40 -5.34
C ILE A 35 -14.60 2.66 -6.21
N LYS A 36 -14.66 3.85 -5.59
CA LYS A 36 -14.68 5.10 -6.33
C LYS A 36 -13.44 5.26 -7.22
N SER A 37 -12.24 5.06 -6.69
CA SER A 37 -10.99 5.14 -7.46
C SER A 37 -10.94 4.09 -8.59
N MET A 38 -11.43 2.87 -8.35
CA MET A 38 -11.53 1.84 -9.39
C MET A 38 -12.56 2.20 -10.47
N PHE A 39 -13.67 2.82 -10.07
CA PHE A 39 -14.73 3.27 -10.99
C PHE A 39 -14.25 4.37 -11.94
N GLU A 40 -13.37 5.26 -11.47
CA GLU A 40 -12.73 6.31 -12.27
C GLU A 40 -11.83 5.73 -13.37
N VAL A 41 -11.18 4.58 -13.10
CA VAL A 41 -10.29 3.93 -14.08
C VAL A 41 -11.08 3.09 -15.10
N ASP A 42 -11.96 2.20 -14.65
CA ASP A 42 -12.84 1.40 -15.53
C ASP A 42 -14.03 0.83 -14.75
N LYS A 43 -15.19 1.47 -14.93
CA LYS A 43 -16.45 1.02 -14.33
C LYS A 43 -16.89 -0.37 -14.78
N ARG A 44 -16.53 -0.79 -15.99
CA ARG A 44 -16.94 -2.08 -16.56
C ARG A 44 -16.31 -3.24 -15.79
N TYR A 45 -15.07 -3.06 -15.32
CA TYR A 45 -14.36 -4.07 -14.56
C TYR A 45 -15.10 -4.47 -13.29
N LEU A 46 -15.64 -3.51 -12.54
CA LEU A 46 -16.35 -3.77 -11.28
C LEU A 46 -17.60 -4.65 -11.51
N PHE A 47 -18.39 -4.31 -12.54
CA PHE A 47 -19.60 -5.08 -12.84
C PHE A 47 -19.27 -6.48 -13.37
N VAL A 48 -18.34 -6.59 -14.32
CA VAL A 48 -17.97 -7.89 -14.91
C VAL A 48 -17.35 -8.81 -13.85
N SER A 49 -16.41 -8.29 -13.04
CA SER A 49 -15.77 -9.11 -12.00
C SER A 49 -16.77 -9.60 -10.96
N SER A 50 -17.69 -8.76 -10.51
CA SER A 50 -18.71 -9.14 -9.54
C SER A 50 -19.68 -10.18 -10.13
N ALA A 51 -20.18 -9.99 -11.35
CA ALA A 51 -21.06 -10.92 -12.02
C ALA A 51 -20.40 -12.27 -12.25
N VAL A 52 -19.17 -12.28 -12.77
CA VAL A 52 -18.41 -13.52 -12.98
C VAL A 52 -18.16 -14.26 -11.67
N THR A 53 -17.81 -13.54 -10.59
CA THR A 53 -17.61 -14.14 -9.27
C THR A 53 -18.88 -14.84 -8.77
N ILE A 54 -20.05 -14.21 -8.91
CA ILE A 54 -21.34 -14.80 -8.50
C ILE A 54 -21.63 -16.07 -9.31
N ILE A 55 -21.49 -16.03 -10.64
CA ILE A 55 -21.74 -17.17 -11.51
C ILE A 55 -20.80 -18.33 -11.18
N GLN A 56 -19.50 -18.06 -11.06
CA GLN A 56 -18.49 -19.07 -10.77
C GLN A 56 -18.63 -19.67 -9.36
N SER A 57 -19.18 -18.94 -8.42
CA SER A 57 -19.37 -19.44 -7.05
C SER A 57 -20.41 -20.55 -6.94
N LEU A 58 -21.33 -20.65 -7.90
CA LEU A 58 -22.35 -21.70 -7.96
C LEU A 58 -21.85 -22.98 -8.69
N ALA A 59 -20.88 -22.84 -9.59
CA ALA A 59 -20.40 -23.94 -10.42
C ALA A 59 -19.98 -25.19 -9.61
N PRO A 60 -19.21 -25.10 -8.50
CA PRO A 60 -18.82 -26.28 -7.73
C PRO A 60 -19.98 -27.06 -7.12
N ALA A 61 -21.04 -26.37 -6.66
CA ALA A 61 -22.22 -27.01 -6.12
C ALA A 61 -23.06 -27.69 -7.21
N ILE A 62 -23.21 -27.05 -8.38
CA ILE A 62 -23.90 -27.63 -9.53
C ILE A 62 -23.17 -28.87 -10.04
N SER A 63 -21.84 -28.81 -10.21
CA SER A 63 -21.04 -29.95 -10.62
C SER A 63 -21.15 -31.11 -9.64
N LEU A 64 -21.22 -30.82 -8.33
CA LEU A 64 -21.42 -31.83 -7.30
C LEU A 64 -22.76 -32.51 -7.41
N LEU A 65 -23.86 -31.77 -7.64
CA LEU A 65 -25.21 -32.33 -7.81
C LEU A 65 -25.34 -33.18 -9.07
N ILE A 66 -24.70 -32.76 -10.18
CA ILE A 66 -24.69 -33.58 -11.41
C ILE A 66 -23.92 -34.89 -11.16
N MET A 67 -22.78 -34.85 -10.50
CA MET A 67 -22.01 -36.03 -10.14
C MET A 67 -22.80 -36.98 -9.24
N GLN A 68 -23.51 -36.44 -8.25
CA GLN A 68 -24.45 -37.19 -7.40
C GLN A 68 -25.50 -37.92 -8.24
N GLN A 69 -26.16 -37.22 -9.18
CA GLN A 69 -27.16 -37.79 -10.04
C GLN A 69 -26.59 -38.91 -10.92
N ILE A 70 -25.44 -38.72 -11.54
CA ILE A 70 -24.79 -39.73 -12.39
C ILE A 70 -24.59 -41.05 -11.61
N ILE A 71 -24.01 -40.96 -10.39
CA ILE A 71 -23.74 -42.15 -9.57
C ILE A 71 -25.03 -42.83 -9.12
N ASN A 72 -26.03 -42.04 -8.70
CA ASN A 72 -27.33 -42.59 -8.26
C ASN A 72 -28.08 -43.32 -9.39
N LEU A 73 -28.06 -42.77 -10.61
CA LEU A 73 -28.67 -43.42 -11.79
C LEU A 73 -27.97 -44.72 -12.18
N ILE A 74 -26.63 -44.77 -12.08
CA ILE A 74 -25.85 -46.00 -12.32
C ILE A 74 -26.25 -47.07 -11.29
N GLN A 75 -26.36 -46.69 -10.00
CA GLN A 75 -26.73 -47.62 -8.94
C GLN A 75 -28.14 -48.18 -9.12
N GLN A 76 -29.09 -47.35 -9.56
CA GLN A 76 -30.48 -47.74 -9.72
C GLN A 76 -30.75 -48.59 -10.97
N GLY A 77 -29.86 -48.59 -11.95
CA GLY A 77 -29.98 -49.39 -13.16
C GLY A 77 -31.19 -49.05 -14.07
N ILE A 78 -31.87 -47.93 -13.85
CA ILE A 78 -33.19 -47.62 -14.41
C ILE A 78 -33.11 -46.82 -15.73
N GLN A 79 -31.99 -46.21 -16.06
CA GLN A 79 -31.85 -45.24 -17.16
C GLN A 79 -31.05 -45.77 -18.35
N SER A 80 -31.36 -45.26 -19.54
CA SER A 80 -30.53 -45.52 -20.73
C SER A 80 -29.15 -44.91 -20.59
N ILE A 81 -28.10 -45.59 -21.05
CA ILE A 81 -26.72 -45.09 -21.05
C ILE A 81 -26.58 -43.74 -21.72
N THR A 82 -27.44 -43.44 -22.69
CA THR A 82 -27.47 -42.18 -23.42
C THR A 82 -27.72 -40.98 -22.49
N PHE A 83 -28.67 -41.13 -21.55
CA PHE A 83 -28.98 -40.06 -20.58
C PHE A 83 -27.83 -39.83 -19.60
N ILE A 84 -27.18 -40.90 -19.13
CA ILE A 84 -26.00 -40.79 -18.27
C ILE A 84 -24.86 -40.08 -19.01
N LEU A 85 -24.59 -40.42 -20.28
CA LEU A 85 -23.57 -39.74 -21.09
C LEU A 85 -23.90 -38.26 -21.31
N GLN A 86 -25.17 -37.89 -21.47
CA GLN A 86 -25.58 -36.48 -21.56
C GLN A 86 -25.22 -35.71 -20.27
N LEU A 87 -25.44 -36.30 -19.10
CA LEU A 87 -25.07 -35.70 -17.82
C LEU A 87 -23.54 -35.57 -17.66
N VAL A 88 -22.79 -36.57 -18.13
CA VAL A 88 -21.29 -36.49 -18.14
C VAL A 88 -20.82 -35.37 -19.04
N VAL A 89 -21.39 -35.24 -20.25
CA VAL A 89 -21.06 -34.12 -21.15
C VAL A 89 -21.39 -32.77 -20.49
N LEU A 90 -22.56 -32.65 -19.86
CA LEU A 90 -22.96 -31.44 -19.15
C LEU A 90 -21.98 -31.10 -18.02
N TYR A 91 -21.54 -32.07 -17.22
CA TYR A 91 -20.56 -31.92 -16.17
C TYR A 91 -19.22 -31.36 -16.73
N VAL A 92 -18.72 -31.99 -17.79
CA VAL A 92 -17.47 -31.58 -18.45
C VAL A 92 -17.60 -30.17 -19.07
N CYS A 93 -18.76 -29.86 -19.70
CA CYS A 93 -19.01 -28.54 -20.27
C CYS A 93 -19.00 -27.44 -19.20
N ILE A 94 -19.61 -27.68 -18.03
CA ILE A 94 -19.59 -26.70 -16.91
C ILE A 94 -18.16 -26.48 -16.41
N ASP A 95 -17.38 -27.53 -16.23
CA ASP A 95 -16.00 -27.45 -15.73
C ASP A 95 -15.07 -26.73 -16.75
N LEU A 96 -15.18 -27.06 -18.04
CA LEU A 96 -14.49 -26.36 -19.12
C LEU A 96 -14.88 -24.89 -19.20
N ALA A 97 -16.19 -24.58 -19.15
CA ALA A 97 -16.67 -23.20 -19.16
C ALA A 97 -16.11 -22.41 -17.96
N SER A 98 -16.15 -23.00 -16.76
CA SER A 98 -15.59 -22.39 -15.55
C SER A 98 -14.10 -22.11 -15.70
N THR A 99 -13.32 -23.05 -16.25
CA THR A 99 -11.88 -22.90 -16.50
C THR A 99 -11.59 -21.78 -17.50
N ILE A 100 -12.32 -21.75 -18.63
CA ILE A 100 -12.16 -20.70 -19.65
C ILE A 100 -12.51 -19.33 -19.07
N ILE A 101 -13.65 -19.21 -18.37
CA ILE A 101 -14.08 -17.96 -17.76
C ILE A 101 -13.07 -17.48 -16.71
N SER A 102 -12.52 -18.39 -15.90
CA SER A 102 -11.46 -18.08 -14.92
C SER A 102 -10.20 -17.54 -15.60
N GLY A 103 -9.76 -18.17 -16.70
CA GLY A 103 -8.60 -17.73 -17.48
C GLY A 103 -8.81 -16.33 -18.08
N LEU A 104 -9.95 -16.10 -18.71
CA LEU A 104 -10.30 -14.79 -19.29
C LEU A 104 -10.42 -13.71 -18.21
N MET A 105 -11.03 -14.04 -17.06
CA MET A 105 -11.17 -13.11 -15.95
C MET A 105 -9.82 -12.77 -15.32
N ASN A 106 -8.92 -13.74 -15.19
CA ASN A 106 -7.56 -13.51 -14.70
C ASN A 106 -6.78 -12.55 -15.61
N TYR A 107 -6.85 -12.75 -16.94
CA TYR A 107 -6.27 -11.82 -17.91
C TYR A 107 -6.86 -10.42 -17.78
N TYR A 108 -8.20 -10.29 -17.69
CA TYR A 108 -8.88 -9.01 -17.56
C TYR A 108 -8.50 -8.30 -16.24
N THR A 109 -8.44 -9.05 -15.15
CA THR A 109 -7.99 -8.56 -13.83
C THR A 109 -6.55 -8.05 -13.88
N THR A 110 -5.64 -8.77 -14.53
CA THR A 110 -4.25 -8.36 -14.70
C THR A 110 -4.15 -7.06 -15.49
N LYS A 111 -4.86 -6.98 -16.61
CA LYS A 111 -4.89 -5.77 -17.46
C LYS A 111 -5.44 -4.55 -16.71
N PHE A 112 -6.51 -4.74 -15.93
CA PHE A 112 -7.07 -3.68 -15.09
C PHE A 112 -6.09 -3.27 -13.98
N SER A 113 -5.46 -4.24 -13.30
CA SER A 113 -4.50 -4.00 -12.22
C SER A 113 -3.31 -3.14 -12.67
N LEU A 114 -2.81 -3.35 -13.90
CA LEU A 114 -1.73 -2.52 -14.47
C LEU A 114 -2.17 -1.07 -14.64
N LYS A 115 -3.36 -0.82 -15.19
CA LYS A 115 -3.92 0.52 -15.35
C LYS A 115 -4.20 1.19 -14.00
N PHE A 116 -4.77 0.43 -13.08
CA PHE A 116 -5.10 0.92 -11.75
C PHE A 116 -3.84 1.28 -10.94
N ASN A 117 -2.79 0.46 -11.07
CA ASN A 117 -1.51 0.76 -10.41
C ASN A 117 -0.88 2.05 -10.93
N LEU A 118 -0.95 2.29 -12.25
CA LEU A 118 -0.52 3.56 -12.84
C LEU A 118 -1.32 4.74 -12.27
N HIS A 119 -2.66 4.63 -12.29
CA HIS A 119 -3.53 5.68 -11.74
C HIS A 119 -3.22 6.02 -10.27
N ILE A 120 -3.01 5.01 -9.42
CA ILE A 120 -2.66 5.24 -8.01
C ILE A 120 -1.29 5.92 -7.87
N LYS A 121 -0.31 5.55 -8.69
CA LYS A 121 1.00 6.23 -8.72
C LYS A 121 0.85 7.69 -9.15
N ASP A 122 0.06 7.95 -10.18
CA ASP A 122 -0.23 9.31 -10.63
C ASP A 122 -0.89 10.14 -9.53
N CYS A 123 -1.87 9.59 -8.81
CA CYS A 123 -2.48 10.24 -7.66
C CYS A 123 -1.46 10.58 -6.56
N ILE A 124 -0.52 9.66 -6.26
CA ILE A 124 0.54 9.91 -5.28
C ILE A 124 1.46 11.04 -5.76
N MET A 125 1.93 10.99 -7.02
CA MET A 125 2.83 12.01 -7.58
C MET A 125 2.14 13.38 -7.67
N GLN A 126 0.89 13.45 -8.11
CA GLN A 126 0.11 14.68 -8.14
C GLN A 126 -0.08 15.25 -6.73
N LYS A 127 -0.41 14.38 -5.75
CA LYS A 127 -0.52 14.83 -4.37
C LYS A 127 0.82 15.33 -3.82
N ALA A 128 1.90 14.61 -4.07
CA ALA A 128 3.24 15.00 -3.65
C ALA A 128 3.63 16.37 -4.24
N SER A 129 3.33 16.64 -5.51
CA SER A 129 3.62 17.93 -6.15
C SER A 129 2.83 19.12 -5.57
N GLN A 130 1.68 18.85 -4.93
CA GLN A 130 0.83 19.87 -4.29
C GLN A 130 1.22 20.15 -2.82
N LEU A 131 2.19 19.43 -2.26
CA LEU A 131 2.65 19.64 -0.90
C LEU A 131 3.69 20.78 -0.84
N SER A 132 3.71 21.52 0.27
CA SER A 132 4.73 22.56 0.52
C SER A 132 6.04 21.94 1.01
N LEU A 133 7.14 22.70 0.91
CA LEU A 133 8.45 22.30 1.45
C LEU A 133 8.38 21.93 2.94
N TRP A 134 7.53 22.61 3.69
CA TRP A 134 7.28 22.32 5.11
C TRP A 134 6.83 20.88 5.35
N HIS A 135 5.99 20.33 4.48
CA HIS A 135 5.56 18.93 4.58
C HIS A 135 6.73 17.95 4.37
N TYR A 136 7.65 18.26 3.46
CA TYR A 136 8.83 17.42 3.19
C TYR A 136 9.89 17.48 4.29
N GLU A 137 9.99 18.60 5.01
CA GLU A 137 10.92 18.75 6.13
C GLU A 137 10.36 18.18 7.44
N ASN A 138 9.04 17.89 7.51
CA ASN A 138 8.41 17.23 8.65
C ASN A 138 8.58 15.71 8.53
N SER A 139 9.28 15.10 9.50
CA SER A 139 9.55 13.66 9.51
C SER A 139 8.28 12.79 9.45
N ASN A 140 7.20 13.22 10.11
CA ASN A 140 5.93 12.48 10.10
C ASN A 140 5.29 12.47 8.71
N THR A 141 5.39 13.57 7.96
CA THR A 141 4.84 13.64 6.59
C THR A 141 5.70 12.82 5.63
N TYR A 142 7.01 12.88 5.76
CA TYR A 142 7.92 12.05 4.96
C TYR A 142 7.67 10.56 5.16
N ASP A 143 7.43 10.13 6.41
CA ASP A 143 7.05 8.75 6.73
C ASP A 143 5.71 8.37 6.07
N LYS A 144 4.72 9.28 6.04
CA LYS A 144 3.44 9.05 5.35
C LYS A 144 3.61 8.89 3.83
N ILE A 145 4.47 9.69 3.20
CA ILE A 145 4.79 9.56 1.76
C ILE A 145 5.35 8.16 1.48
N LYS A 146 6.38 7.74 2.23
CA LYS A 146 6.98 6.40 2.06
C LYS A 146 5.99 5.26 2.30
N LEU A 147 5.13 5.39 3.30
CA LEU A 147 4.10 4.39 3.59
C LEU A 147 3.02 4.36 2.50
N ALA A 148 2.67 5.52 1.92
CA ALA A 148 1.74 5.61 0.80
C ALA A 148 2.33 4.99 -0.49
N GLU A 149 3.62 5.18 -0.76
CA GLU A 149 4.32 4.49 -1.85
C GLU A 149 4.30 2.97 -1.69
N GLY A 150 4.42 2.49 -0.44
CA GLY A 150 4.29 1.06 -0.11
C GLY A 150 2.87 0.51 -0.30
N ALA A 151 1.85 1.34 -0.14
CA ALA A 151 0.44 1.00 -0.40
C ALA A 151 0.09 1.22 -1.89
N ASN A 152 0.80 0.52 -2.77
CA ASN A 152 0.62 0.60 -4.22
C ASN A 152 -0.78 0.15 -4.68
N GLY A 153 -1.09 0.36 -5.96
CA GLY A 153 -2.36 -0.05 -6.58
C GLY A 153 -2.64 -1.56 -6.42
N GLY A 154 -1.59 -2.39 -6.29
CA GLY A 154 -1.72 -3.82 -6.01
C GLY A 154 -2.35 -4.11 -4.65
N THR A 155 -2.03 -3.33 -3.60
CA THR A 155 -2.64 -3.48 -2.27
C THR A 155 -4.13 -3.12 -2.28
N LEU A 156 -4.50 -2.01 -2.94
CA LEU A 156 -5.89 -1.62 -3.09
C LEU A 156 -6.67 -2.64 -3.93
N MET A 157 -6.06 -3.13 -5.02
CA MET A 157 -6.63 -4.16 -5.87
C MET A 157 -6.84 -5.48 -5.12
N SER A 158 -5.84 -5.91 -4.31
CA SER A 158 -5.96 -7.13 -3.49
C SER A 158 -7.09 -7.03 -2.46
N GLN A 159 -7.35 -5.84 -1.93
CA GLN A 159 -8.48 -5.59 -1.03
C GLN A 159 -9.83 -5.84 -1.72
N PHE A 160 -9.99 -5.29 -2.94
CA PHE A 160 -11.19 -5.51 -3.74
C PHE A 160 -11.36 -6.98 -4.13
N THR A 161 -10.30 -7.63 -4.62
CA THR A 161 -10.36 -9.06 -4.98
C THR A 161 -10.62 -9.95 -3.77
N SER A 162 -10.05 -9.66 -2.60
CA SER A 162 -10.36 -10.38 -1.36
C SER A 162 -11.84 -10.24 -0.97
N PHE A 163 -12.41 -9.05 -1.16
CA PHE A 163 -13.83 -8.83 -0.87
C PHE A 163 -14.76 -9.56 -1.84
N THR A 164 -14.48 -9.50 -3.16
CA THR A 164 -15.28 -10.24 -4.15
C THR A 164 -15.14 -11.75 -3.97
N THR A 165 -13.93 -12.24 -3.67
CA THR A 165 -13.69 -13.65 -3.34
C THR A 165 -14.47 -14.08 -2.08
N LEU A 166 -14.53 -13.21 -1.06
CA LEU A 166 -15.30 -13.49 0.16
C LEU A 166 -16.78 -13.65 -0.15
N ILE A 167 -17.35 -12.78 -1.00
CA ILE A 167 -18.76 -12.93 -1.46
C ILE A 167 -18.93 -14.25 -2.20
N GLY A 168 -18.07 -14.59 -3.15
CA GLY A 168 -18.13 -15.85 -3.89
C GLY A 168 -18.05 -17.06 -2.97
N GLN A 169 -17.11 -17.06 -2.03
CA GLN A 169 -16.97 -18.14 -1.04
C GLN A 169 -18.19 -18.25 -0.12
N ALA A 170 -18.82 -17.14 0.27
CA ALA A 170 -20.07 -17.18 1.04
C ALA A 170 -21.20 -17.83 0.26
N ILE A 171 -21.37 -17.50 -1.04
CA ILE A 171 -22.37 -18.11 -1.92
C ILE A 171 -22.11 -19.62 -2.07
N THR A 172 -20.85 -20.02 -2.33
CA THR A 172 -20.47 -21.43 -2.44
C THR A 172 -20.70 -22.18 -1.13
N SER A 173 -20.37 -21.58 0.02
CA SER A 173 -20.60 -22.17 1.34
C SER A 173 -22.10 -22.38 1.61
N LEU A 174 -22.93 -21.37 1.30
CA LEU A 174 -24.38 -21.48 1.41
C LEU A 174 -24.93 -22.60 0.52
N SER A 175 -24.43 -22.73 -0.70
CA SER A 175 -24.86 -23.83 -1.61
C SER A 175 -24.53 -25.21 -1.05
N TYR A 176 -23.32 -25.39 -0.46
CA TYR A 176 -22.98 -26.65 0.20
C TYR A 176 -23.80 -26.89 1.47
N ILE A 177 -24.10 -25.85 2.24
CA ILE A 177 -24.98 -25.95 3.43
C ILE A 177 -26.38 -26.43 3.01
N VAL A 178 -26.93 -25.90 1.91
CA VAL A 178 -28.23 -26.36 1.38
C VAL A 178 -28.20 -27.86 1.02
N ILE A 179 -27.11 -28.33 0.39
CA ILE A 179 -26.94 -29.75 0.08
C ILE A 179 -26.90 -30.60 1.37
N LEU A 180 -26.16 -30.16 2.38
CA LEU A 180 -26.02 -30.86 3.65
C LEU A 180 -27.28 -30.83 4.53
N LEU A 181 -28.12 -29.80 4.41
CA LEU A 181 -29.40 -29.72 5.13
C LEU A 181 -30.37 -30.88 4.78
N HIS A 182 -30.30 -31.38 3.54
CA HIS A 182 -31.08 -32.53 3.11
C HIS A 182 -30.66 -33.84 3.76
N PHE A 183 -29.43 -33.88 4.34
CA PHE A 183 -28.95 -35.06 5.03
C PHE A 183 -29.09 -34.95 6.55
N ASN A 184 -28.36 -34.02 7.19
CA ASN A 184 -28.38 -33.85 8.65
C ASN A 184 -27.84 -32.48 9.07
N TYR A 185 -28.65 -31.69 9.81
CA TYR A 185 -28.26 -30.37 10.28
C TYR A 185 -27.14 -30.38 11.35
N ILE A 186 -26.99 -31.48 12.11
CA ILE A 186 -25.95 -31.61 13.15
C ILE A 186 -24.55 -31.58 12.52
N ILE A 187 -24.39 -32.18 11.36
CA ILE A 187 -23.11 -32.19 10.62
C ILE A 187 -22.68 -30.80 10.26
N ILE A 188 -23.61 -29.94 9.85
CA ILE A 188 -23.33 -28.55 9.50
C ILE A 188 -22.74 -27.79 10.71
N LEU A 189 -23.38 -27.99 11.87
CA LEU A 189 -22.93 -27.34 13.11
C LEU A 189 -21.49 -27.76 13.45
N ILE A 190 -21.15 -29.05 13.34
CA ILE A 190 -19.83 -29.58 13.62
C ILE A 190 -18.79 -29.04 12.64
N ILE A 191 -19.13 -28.96 11.33
CA ILE A 191 -18.23 -28.46 10.28
C ILE A 191 -17.90 -26.97 10.47
N VAL A 192 -18.83 -26.17 10.98
CA VAL A 192 -18.65 -24.72 11.18
C VAL A 192 -17.82 -24.39 12.43
N ILE A 193 -17.94 -25.20 13.49
CA ILE A 193 -17.26 -24.90 14.78
C ILE A 193 -15.73 -24.89 14.66
N MET A 194 -15.13 -25.88 13.99
CA MET A 194 -13.67 -26.01 13.93
C MET A 194 -12.97 -24.85 13.21
N PRO A 195 -13.39 -24.39 12.03
CA PRO A 195 -12.86 -23.18 11.42
C PRO A 195 -12.94 -21.94 12.32
N ILE A 196 -14.04 -21.78 13.07
CA ILE A 196 -14.19 -20.65 14.01
C ILE A 196 -13.15 -20.73 15.13
N ILE A 197 -12.93 -21.91 15.72
CA ILE A 197 -11.90 -22.10 16.77
C ILE A 197 -10.51 -21.76 16.21
N LYS A 198 -10.16 -22.27 15.02
CA LYS A 198 -8.90 -21.94 14.35
C LYS A 198 -8.74 -20.45 14.11
N PHE A 199 -9.78 -19.77 13.68
CA PHE A 199 -9.78 -18.33 13.46
C PHE A 199 -9.51 -17.54 14.76
N LEU A 200 -10.18 -17.90 15.86
CA LEU A 200 -9.96 -17.24 17.14
C LEU A 200 -8.49 -17.39 17.61
N ILE A 201 -7.94 -18.59 17.48
CA ILE A 201 -6.53 -18.85 17.85
C ILE A 201 -5.56 -18.11 16.91
N THR A 202 -5.83 -18.09 15.61
CA THR A 202 -5.04 -17.31 14.64
C THR A 202 -5.05 -15.82 14.97
N ASN A 203 -6.19 -15.27 15.37
CA ASN A 203 -6.28 -13.87 15.77
C ASN A 203 -5.46 -13.55 17.03
N LEU A 204 -5.42 -14.46 18.00
CA LEU A 204 -4.58 -14.30 19.20
C LEU A 204 -3.08 -14.30 18.84
N ILE A 205 -2.66 -15.21 17.95
CA ILE A 205 -1.28 -15.29 17.47
C ILE A 205 -0.92 -14.02 16.69
N ASN A 206 -1.79 -13.56 15.80
CA ASN A 206 -1.58 -12.32 15.02
C ASN A 206 -1.45 -11.09 15.90
N LYS A 207 -2.24 -10.98 16.99
CA LYS A 207 -2.10 -9.90 17.98
C LYS A 207 -0.74 -9.94 18.66
N LYS A 208 -0.29 -11.12 19.08
CA LYS A 208 1.04 -11.30 19.71
C LYS A 208 2.17 -10.92 18.74
N GLN A 209 2.09 -11.36 17.48
CA GLN A 209 3.04 -10.99 16.43
C GLN A 209 3.08 -9.47 16.22
N PHE A 210 1.92 -8.83 16.16
CA PHE A 210 1.83 -7.38 16.01
C PHE A 210 2.50 -6.64 17.18
N CYS A 211 2.28 -7.07 18.42
CA CYS A 211 2.93 -6.49 19.60
C CYS A 211 4.47 -6.58 19.51
N ILE A 212 5.00 -7.73 19.07
CA ILE A 212 6.45 -7.93 18.91
C ILE A 212 7.01 -7.02 17.81
N ILE A 213 6.36 -6.94 16.64
CA ILE A 213 6.76 -6.07 15.54
C ILE A 213 6.76 -4.60 16.00
N LYS A 214 5.71 -4.18 16.71
CA LYS A 214 5.61 -2.82 17.25
C LYS A 214 6.74 -2.51 18.24
N ALA A 215 7.06 -3.43 19.14
CA ALA A 215 8.12 -3.24 20.13
C ALA A 215 9.51 -3.13 19.50
N ARG A 216 9.74 -3.76 18.34
CA ARG A 216 11.04 -3.74 17.64
C ARG A 216 11.16 -2.66 16.56
N THR A 217 10.13 -1.85 16.30
CA THR A 217 10.11 -0.84 15.21
C THR A 217 11.35 0.05 15.22
N ASN A 218 11.79 0.54 16.39
CA ASN A 218 13.00 1.37 16.50
C ASN A 218 14.28 0.60 16.15
N GLN A 219 14.33 -0.71 16.47
CA GLN A 219 15.48 -1.56 16.15
C GLN A 219 15.48 -1.92 14.65
N GLU A 220 14.30 -2.12 14.05
CA GLU A 220 14.16 -2.32 12.60
C GLU A 220 14.61 -1.09 11.82
N ARG A 221 14.29 0.12 12.30
CA ARG A 221 14.80 1.37 11.71
C ARG A 221 16.32 1.46 11.77
N LYS A 222 16.95 1.06 12.89
CA LYS A 222 18.40 0.99 13.01
C LYS A 222 19.00 -0.05 12.07
N ALA A 223 18.42 -1.23 11.96
CA ALA A 223 18.87 -2.26 11.04
C ALA A 223 18.78 -1.81 9.58
N TRP A 224 17.64 -1.20 9.19
CA TRP A 224 17.50 -0.57 7.88
C TRP A 224 18.59 0.47 7.61
N TYR A 225 18.87 1.35 8.58
CA TYR A 225 19.93 2.35 8.46
C TYR A 225 21.31 1.71 8.24
N TYR A 226 21.64 0.66 8.99
CA TYR A 226 22.93 -0.04 8.80
C TYR A 226 23.04 -0.69 7.41
N SER A 227 21.96 -1.29 6.92
CA SER A 227 21.92 -1.79 5.55
C SER A 227 22.07 -0.66 4.53
N PHE A 228 21.31 0.43 4.68
CA PHE A 228 21.32 1.58 3.78
C PHE A 228 22.71 2.18 3.63
N ILE A 229 23.42 2.47 4.72
CA ILE A 229 24.75 3.08 4.65
C ILE A 229 25.80 2.18 3.99
N VAL A 230 25.68 0.85 4.15
CA VAL A 230 26.59 -0.12 3.52
C VAL A 230 26.32 -0.29 2.02
N THR A 231 25.04 -0.23 1.61
CA THR A 231 24.62 -0.46 0.23
C THR A 231 24.53 0.81 -0.62
N ASN A 232 24.54 2.00 0.02
CA ASN A 232 24.48 3.27 -0.69
C ASN A 232 25.88 3.76 -1.06
N GLY A 233 26.11 3.94 -2.37
CA GLY A 233 27.41 4.35 -2.91
C GLY A 233 27.92 5.69 -2.40
N THR A 234 27.05 6.60 -1.96
CA THR A 234 27.45 7.92 -1.43
C THR A 234 28.30 7.82 -0.16
N HIS A 235 28.04 6.83 0.69
CA HIS A 235 28.75 6.62 1.96
C HIS A 235 29.95 5.67 1.84
N PHE A 236 30.09 4.99 0.69
CA PHE A 236 31.09 3.93 0.52
C PHE A 236 32.54 4.41 0.76
N LYS A 237 32.89 5.60 0.29
CA LYS A 237 34.25 6.14 0.42
C LYS A 237 34.67 6.27 1.88
N GLU A 238 33.81 6.87 2.72
CA GLU A 238 34.06 7.04 4.15
C GLU A 238 34.12 5.70 4.89
N LEU A 239 33.13 4.83 4.64
CA LEU A 239 33.09 3.50 5.26
C LEU A 239 34.32 2.65 4.91
N LYS A 240 34.81 2.76 3.67
CA LYS A 240 36.02 2.07 3.22
C LYS A 240 37.25 2.64 3.87
N THR A 241 37.39 3.98 3.92
CA THR A 241 38.52 4.66 4.50
C THR A 241 38.70 4.37 5.99
N TYR A 242 37.61 4.36 6.74
CA TYR A 242 37.63 4.08 8.18
C TYR A 242 37.44 2.59 8.52
N ASN A 243 37.38 1.69 7.51
CA ASN A 243 37.23 0.25 7.67
C ASN A 243 35.97 -0.15 8.47
N LEU A 244 34.86 0.58 8.29
CA LEU A 244 33.63 0.42 9.06
C LEU A 244 32.62 -0.55 8.44
N LEU A 245 32.83 -1.05 7.22
CA LEU A 245 31.90 -1.93 6.52
C LEU A 245 31.54 -3.17 7.36
N ASN A 246 32.55 -3.91 7.81
CA ASN A 246 32.35 -5.11 8.62
C ASN A 246 31.70 -4.82 10.00
N TYR A 247 31.95 -3.63 10.56
CA TYR A 247 31.32 -3.21 11.81
C TYR A 247 29.81 -3.04 11.64
N PHE A 248 29.36 -2.36 10.59
CA PHE A 248 27.92 -2.16 10.34
C PHE A 248 27.21 -3.43 9.89
N ILE A 249 27.88 -4.28 9.08
CA ILE A 249 27.36 -5.62 8.74
C ILE A 249 27.11 -6.44 10.00
N LYS A 250 28.09 -6.48 10.92
CA LYS A 250 27.93 -7.20 12.19
C LYS A 250 26.79 -6.64 13.05
N LYS A 251 26.64 -5.31 13.13
CA LYS A 251 25.53 -4.66 13.85
C LYS A 251 24.17 -5.02 13.24
N TYR A 252 24.10 -5.08 11.93
CA TYR A 252 22.89 -5.53 11.21
C TYR A 252 22.58 -7.00 11.54
N ASP A 253 23.56 -7.88 11.39
CA ASP A 253 23.42 -9.32 11.66
C ASP A 253 22.96 -9.60 13.10
N ASP A 254 23.51 -8.91 14.10
CA ASP A 254 23.14 -9.09 15.49
C ASP A 254 21.67 -8.75 15.74
N LEU A 255 21.16 -7.68 15.11
CA LEU A 255 19.75 -7.31 15.19
C LEU A 255 18.87 -8.33 14.48
N TYR A 256 19.23 -8.70 13.24
CA TYR A 256 18.43 -9.66 12.47
C TYR A 256 18.41 -11.07 13.07
N LYS A 257 19.53 -11.53 13.68
CA LYS A 257 19.54 -12.79 14.45
C LYS A 257 18.51 -12.76 15.58
N LYS A 258 18.41 -11.64 16.29
CA LYS A 258 17.39 -11.47 17.36
C LYS A 258 15.96 -11.45 16.77
N PHE A 259 15.73 -10.76 15.67
CA PHE A 259 14.43 -10.74 14.99
C PHE A 259 14.04 -12.14 14.50
N ASN A 260 14.96 -12.84 13.84
CA ASN A 260 14.74 -14.19 13.35
C ASN A 260 14.41 -15.18 14.49
N GLN A 261 15.06 -15.06 15.66
CA GLN A 261 14.72 -15.88 16.84
C GLN A 261 13.29 -15.60 17.33
N GLN A 262 12.87 -14.34 17.38
CA GLN A 262 11.50 -13.97 17.76
C GLN A 262 10.48 -14.50 16.76
N ASP A 263 10.75 -14.33 15.46
CA ASP A 263 9.87 -14.79 14.39
C ASP A 263 9.80 -16.33 14.33
N ALA A 264 10.93 -17.01 14.53
CA ALA A 264 10.97 -18.47 14.63
C ALA A 264 10.19 -19.00 15.85
N ALA A 265 10.24 -18.30 16.98
CA ALA A 265 9.44 -18.67 18.16
C ALA A 265 7.93 -18.55 17.88
N ILE A 266 7.49 -17.48 17.21
CA ILE A 266 6.08 -17.32 16.78
C ILE A 266 5.70 -18.40 15.77
N ALA A 267 6.55 -18.66 14.77
CA ALA A 267 6.32 -19.69 13.77
C ALA A 267 6.16 -21.07 14.41
N LYS A 268 7.01 -21.40 15.39
CA LYS A 268 6.91 -22.66 16.16
C LYS A 268 5.59 -22.74 16.95
N GLU A 269 5.22 -21.68 17.65
CA GLU A 269 3.95 -21.62 18.39
C GLU A 269 2.76 -21.79 17.46
N THR A 270 2.80 -21.11 16.31
CA THR A 270 1.76 -21.20 15.25
C THR A 270 1.67 -22.62 14.71
N MET A 271 2.81 -23.23 14.36
CA MET A 271 2.88 -24.59 13.86
C MET A 271 2.26 -25.57 14.86
N VAL A 272 2.69 -25.56 16.12
CA VAL A 272 2.19 -26.48 17.14
C VAL A 272 0.69 -26.34 17.32
N LYS A 273 0.18 -25.13 17.52
CA LYS A 273 -1.26 -24.87 17.74
C LYS A 273 -2.10 -25.24 16.52
N MET A 274 -1.66 -24.84 15.31
CA MET A 274 -2.44 -25.11 14.10
C MET A 274 -2.41 -26.59 13.72
N THR A 275 -1.27 -27.26 13.84
CA THR A 275 -1.16 -28.69 13.55
C THR A 275 -2.01 -29.52 14.53
N SER A 276 -1.97 -29.21 15.85
CA SER A 276 -2.82 -29.87 16.84
C SER A 276 -4.31 -29.74 16.53
N LEU A 277 -4.75 -28.52 16.18
CA LEU A 277 -6.15 -28.28 15.78
C LEU A 277 -6.50 -28.98 14.46
N SER A 278 -5.57 -29.06 13.51
CA SER A 278 -5.79 -29.77 12.25
C SER A 278 -5.92 -31.29 12.46
N ILE A 279 -5.18 -31.86 13.39
CA ILE A 279 -5.32 -33.29 13.77
C ILE A 279 -6.72 -33.55 14.33
N ILE A 280 -7.17 -32.72 15.28
CA ILE A 280 -8.53 -32.85 15.85
C ILE A 280 -9.59 -32.72 14.76
N GLU A 281 -9.43 -31.74 13.88
CA GLU A 281 -10.33 -31.52 12.74
C GLU A 281 -10.38 -32.72 11.81
N GLN A 282 -9.25 -33.34 11.48
CA GLN A 282 -9.19 -34.55 10.64
C GLN A 282 -9.88 -35.74 11.29
N ILE A 283 -9.74 -35.93 12.60
CA ILE A 283 -10.44 -36.98 13.33
C ILE A 283 -11.97 -36.76 13.25
N ILE A 284 -12.43 -35.53 13.47
CA ILE A 284 -13.85 -35.18 13.37
C ILE A 284 -14.39 -35.40 11.96
N THR A 285 -13.65 -34.93 10.95
CA THR A 285 -14.02 -35.11 9.53
C THR A 285 -14.05 -36.60 9.17
N GLY A 286 -13.13 -37.39 9.66
CA GLY A 286 -13.12 -38.84 9.52
C GLY A 286 -14.33 -39.51 10.16
N ALA A 287 -14.76 -39.07 11.34
CA ALA A 287 -15.96 -39.56 11.99
C ALA A 287 -17.25 -39.23 11.22
N ILE A 288 -17.34 -38.00 10.69
CA ILE A 288 -18.45 -37.58 9.80
C ILE A 288 -18.48 -38.47 8.56
N PHE A 289 -17.33 -38.70 7.92
CA PHE A 289 -17.22 -39.56 6.75
C PHE A 289 -17.66 -41.00 7.07
N ALA A 290 -17.18 -41.59 8.18
CA ALA A 290 -17.61 -42.91 8.63
C ALA A 290 -19.11 -42.98 8.86
N TYR A 291 -19.72 -41.95 9.46
CA TYR A 291 -21.16 -41.88 9.67
C TYR A 291 -21.96 -41.84 8.36
N ILE A 292 -21.51 -41.04 7.38
CA ILE A 292 -22.12 -40.94 6.05
C ILE A 292 -22.08 -42.30 5.33
N ILE A 293 -20.90 -42.98 5.37
CA ILE A 293 -20.73 -44.32 4.79
C ILE A 293 -21.66 -45.33 5.47
N TYR A 294 -21.75 -45.30 6.81
CA TYR A 294 -22.67 -46.17 7.55
C TYR A 294 -24.11 -46.00 7.11
N CYS A 295 -24.59 -44.74 6.94
CA CYS A 295 -25.93 -44.46 6.42
C CYS A 295 -26.11 -45.02 5.00
N GLY A 296 -25.10 -44.94 4.14
CA GLY A 296 -25.14 -45.54 2.80
C GLY A 296 -25.17 -47.09 2.85
N PHE A 297 -24.38 -47.70 3.76
CA PHE A 297 -24.32 -49.15 3.92
C PHE A 297 -25.66 -49.75 4.41
N VAL A 298 -26.33 -49.07 5.35
CA VAL A 298 -27.68 -49.49 5.86
C VAL A 298 -28.77 -49.22 4.84
N GLY A 299 -28.50 -48.60 3.69
CA GLY A 299 -29.45 -48.33 2.62
C GLY A 299 -30.33 -47.11 2.86
N GLY A 300 -29.96 -46.24 3.83
CA GLY A 300 -30.68 -45.00 4.11
C GLY A 300 -30.45 -43.89 3.07
N ILE A 301 -29.35 -43.96 2.30
CA ILE A 301 -29.01 -43.04 1.22
C ILE A 301 -28.31 -43.79 0.06
N LEU A 302 -28.37 -43.22 -1.15
CA LEU A 302 -27.72 -43.78 -2.32
C LEU A 302 -26.19 -43.50 -2.35
N LEU A 303 -25.44 -44.25 -3.16
CA LEU A 303 -23.97 -44.06 -3.25
C LEU A 303 -23.58 -42.66 -3.76
N GLY A 304 -24.34 -42.10 -4.68
CA GLY A 304 -24.12 -40.72 -5.12
C GLY A 304 -24.33 -39.69 -4.02
N ASP A 305 -25.27 -39.94 -3.11
CA ASP A 305 -25.51 -39.11 -1.94
C ASP A 305 -24.35 -39.18 -0.95
N VAL A 306 -23.78 -40.39 -0.72
CA VAL A 306 -22.56 -40.57 0.09
C VAL A 306 -21.40 -39.70 -0.45
N VAL A 307 -21.17 -39.74 -1.77
CA VAL A 307 -20.12 -38.93 -2.41
C VAL A 307 -20.43 -37.44 -2.29
N ALA A 308 -21.66 -37.02 -2.55
CA ALA A 308 -22.08 -35.65 -2.53
C ALA A 308 -21.98 -35.03 -1.11
N TYR A 309 -22.51 -35.70 -0.10
CA TYR A 309 -22.45 -35.18 1.28
C TYR A 309 -21.04 -35.13 1.84
N THR A 310 -20.21 -36.13 1.52
CA THR A 310 -18.81 -36.14 1.91
C THR A 310 -18.00 -34.99 1.27
N ARG A 311 -18.15 -34.81 -0.05
CA ARG A 311 -17.49 -33.71 -0.76
C ARG A 311 -18.00 -32.35 -0.29
N ALA A 312 -19.35 -32.21 -0.12
CA ALA A 312 -19.93 -30.96 0.39
C ALA A 312 -19.40 -30.62 1.78
N ALA A 313 -19.26 -31.61 2.68
CA ALA A 313 -18.72 -31.40 4.03
C ALA A 313 -17.29 -30.91 4.01
N ILE A 314 -16.39 -31.60 3.28
CA ILE A 314 -14.96 -31.25 3.18
C ILE A 314 -14.79 -29.89 2.48
N SER A 315 -15.47 -29.66 1.36
CA SER A 315 -15.36 -28.42 0.60
C SER A 315 -15.92 -27.23 1.36
N ASN A 316 -17.01 -27.39 2.10
CA ASN A 316 -17.56 -26.32 2.93
C ASN A 316 -16.63 -25.95 4.07
N GLN A 317 -16.00 -26.92 4.72
CA GLN A 317 -15.04 -26.71 5.79
C GLN A 317 -13.82 -25.89 5.30
N THR A 318 -13.23 -26.28 4.18
CA THR A 318 -12.09 -25.54 3.56
C THR A 318 -12.51 -24.15 3.12
N ASN A 319 -13.75 -23.99 2.61
CA ASN A 319 -14.29 -22.73 2.17
C ASN A 319 -14.51 -21.75 3.33
N ILE A 320 -15.06 -22.21 4.45
CA ILE A 320 -15.22 -21.41 5.68
C ILE A 320 -13.84 -20.98 6.22
N GLN A 321 -12.82 -21.85 6.22
CA GLN A 321 -11.47 -21.48 6.60
C GLN A 321 -10.93 -20.35 5.70
N SER A 322 -11.13 -20.45 4.39
CA SER A 322 -10.71 -19.44 3.42
C SER A 322 -11.42 -18.11 3.64
N ILE A 323 -12.73 -18.11 3.94
CA ILE A 323 -13.50 -16.91 4.33
C ILE A 323 -12.84 -16.21 5.52
N LEU A 324 -12.52 -16.96 6.57
CA LEU A 324 -11.94 -16.42 7.80
C LEU A 324 -10.52 -15.88 7.58
N GLN A 325 -9.72 -16.54 6.72
CA GLN A 325 -8.41 -16.05 6.29
C GLN A 325 -8.52 -14.76 5.49
N ASN A 326 -9.46 -14.68 4.54
CA ASN A 326 -9.72 -13.47 3.76
C ASN A 326 -10.14 -12.29 4.65
N ILE A 327 -10.98 -12.52 5.66
CA ILE A 327 -11.32 -11.48 6.66
C ILE A 327 -10.07 -10.97 7.38
N SER A 328 -9.15 -11.87 7.76
CA SER A 328 -7.88 -11.50 8.38
C SER A 328 -6.99 -10.68 7.44
N SER A 329 -6.89 -11.07 6.18
CA SER A 329 -6.12 -10.37 5.14
C SER A 329 -6.69 -8.98 4.87
N ILE A 330 -7.99 -8.83 4.78
CA ILE A 330 -8.70 -7.55 4.65
C ILE A 330 -8.34 -6.61 5.81
N LYS A 331 -8.35 -7.10 7.05
CA LYS A 331 -7.97 -6.30 8.22
C LYS A 331 -6.52 -5.82 8.15
N LYS A 332 -5.61 -6.68 7.71
CA LYS A 332 -4.19 -6.32 7.54
C LYS A 332 -3.99 -5.29 6.44
N SER A 333 -4.62 -5.47 5.29
CA SER A 333 -4.55 -4.54 4.16
C SER A 333 -5.12 -3.16 4.49
N ASN A 334 -6.17 -3.09 5.32
CA ASN A 334 -6.75 -1.83 5.76
C ASN A 334 -5.75 -0.89 6.43
N LEU A 335 -4.75 -1.41 7.14
CA LEU A 335 -3.72 -0.60 7.77
C LEU A 335 -2.88 0.15 6.73
N TYR A 336 -2.47 -0.54 5.67
CA TYR A 336 -1.68 0.07 4.58
C TYR A 336 -2.51 1.04 3.74
N ILE A 337 -3.75 0.67 3.43
CA ILE A 337 -4.69 1.52 2.69
C ILE A 337 -5.04 2.78 3.48
N GLY A 338 -5.16 2.65 4.81
CA GLY A 338 -5.35 3.79 5.69
C GLY A 338 -4.19 4.78 5.63
N GLN A 339 -2.94 4.31 5.53
CA GLN A 339 -1.78 5.17 5.35
C GLN A 339 -1.80 5.90 3.99
N TYR A 340 -2.17 5.20 2.91
CA TYR A 340 -2.35 5.81 1.61
C TYR A 340 -3.37 6.96 1.65
N TYR A 341 -4.56 6.72 2.19
CA TYR A 341 -5.56 7.79 2.28
C TYR A 341 -5.18 8.89 3.27
N SER A 342 -4.46 8.58 4.35
CA SER A 342 -3.94 9.61 5.26
C SER A 342 -2.93 10.54 4.59
N PHE A 343 -2.23 10.06 3.56
CA PHE A 343 -1.36 10.87 2.72
C PHE A 343 -2.17 11.69 1.69
N ILE A 344 -3.10 11.04 0.98
CA ILE A 344 -3.96 11.72 -0.02
C ILE A 344 -4.80 12.84 0.62
N ASP A 345 -5.24 12.66 1.87
CA ASP A 345 -6.07 13.60 2.62
C ASP A 345 -5.24 14.70 3.33
N LEU A 346 -3.90 14.72 3.19
CA LEU A 346 -3.12 15.85 3.67
C LEU A 346 -3.64 17.16 3.05
N GLU A 347 -3.63 18.23 3.80
CA GLU A 347 -3.94 19.55 3.25
C GLU A 347 -2.90 19.87 2.17
N ASN A 348 -3.37 20.32 1.00
CA ASN A 348 -2.48 20.87 -0.01
C ASN A 348 -1.74 22.07 0.59
N ALA A 349 -0.54 22.35 0.09
CA ALA A 349 0.04 23.67 0.32
C ALA A 349 -1.10 24.67 0.05
N LYS A 350 -1.37 25.56 0.99
CA LYS A 350 -2.25 26.69 0.71
C LYS A 350 -1.71 27.27 -0.57
N THR A 351 -2.42 27.06 -1.66
CA THR A 351 -2.00 27.57 -2.94
C THR A 351 -1.96 29.07 -2.76
N LEU A 352 -0.76 29.65 -2.82
CA LEU A 352 -0.60 31.06 -3.11
C LEU A 352 -1.23 31.41 -4.48
N ASP A 353 -1.83 30.42 -5.16
CA ASP A 353 -2.66 30.57 -6.37
C ASP A 353 -3.95 31.35 -6.14
N GLU A 354 -4.32 31.66 -4.91
CA GLU A 354 -5.30 32.72 -4.61
C GLU A 354 -4.70 34.12 -4.86
N GLY A 355 -3.38 34.24 -5.01
CA GLY A 355 -2.71 35.44 -5.46
C GLY A 355 -3.14 35.78 -6.89
N LYS A 356 -3.92 36.84 -7.04
CA LYS A 356 -4.39 37.31 -8.35
C LYS A 356 -3.41 38.25 -9.04
N ILE A 357 -2.31 38.63 -8.37
CA ILE A 357 -1.41 39.68 -8.86
C ILE A 357 -0.25 39.05 -9.59
N ILE A 358 -0.09 39.45 -10.84
CA ILE A 358 1.04 39.07 -11.70
C ILE A 358 2.10 40.18 -11.62
N ILE A 359 3.36 39.77 -11.49
CA ILE A 359 4.51 40.68 -11.51
C ILE A 359 5.41 40.35 -12.71
N ASP A 360 5.84 41.38 -13.42
CA ASP A 360 6.74 41.21 -14.57
C ASP A 360 8.21 41.28 -14.20
N LYS A 361 8.57 42.04 -13.15
CA LYS A 361 9.93 42.26 -12.71
C LYS A 361 9.97 42.53 -11.20
N ILE A 362 11.05 42.17 -10.55
CA ILE A 362 11.29 42.46 -9.12
C ILE A 362 12.25 43.66 -9.05
N HIS A 363 11.74 44.80 -8.55
CA HIS A 363 12.51 46.03 -8.34
C HIS A 363 12.93 46.18 -6.87
N SER A 364 12.09 45.72 -5.94
CA SER A 364 12.40 45.75 -4.53
C SER A 364 11.80 44.57 -3.80
N LEU A 365 12.47 44.15 -2.73
CA LEU A 365 12.02 43.09 -1.82
C LEU A 365 12.18 43.60 -0.39
N LYS A 366 11.07 43.86 0.31
CA LYS A 366 11.07 44.46 1.65
C LYS A 366 10.54 43.48 2.67
N LEU A 367 11.25 43.34 3.77
CA LEU A 367 10.89 42.52 4.94
C LEU A 367 10.42 43.44 6.04
N GLU A 368 9.24 43.19 6.59
CA GLU A 368 8.68 43.93 7.73
C GLU A 368 8.32 42.98 8.86
N ASN A 369 9.01 43.12 10.00
CA ASN A 369 8.81 42.33 11.22
C ASN A 369 8.82 40.80 10.97
N LEU A 370 9.61 40.35 9.99
CA LEU A 370 9.66 38.98 9.57
C LEU A 370 10.18 38.08 10.68
N SER A 371 9.36 37.13 11.14
CA SER A 371 9.76 36.11 12.10
C SER A 371 9.36 34.73 11.58
N PHE A 372 10.21 33.74 11.84
CA PHE A 372 9.97 32.36 11.41
C PHE A 372 10.50 31.35 12.41
N LYS A 373 9.73 30.28 12.61
CA LYS A 373 10.13 29.11 13.42
C LYS A 373 9.71 27.81 12.71
N TYR A 374 10.54 26.78 12.85
CA TYR A 374 10.14 25.42 12.50
C TYR A 374 9.25 24.82 13.59
N ASP A 375 8.52 23.73 13.30
CA ASP A 375 7.61 23.07 14.26
C ASP A 375 8.29 22.68 15.57
N THR A 376 9.54 22.24 15.50
CA THR A 376 10.33 21.82 16.65
C THR A 376 11.45 22.83 16.86
N GLY A 377 11.23 23.81 17.75
CA GLY A 377 12.28 24.75 18.10
C GLY A 377 11.79 26.18 18.36
N GLY A 378 12.74 27.07 18.67
CA GLY A 378 12.53 28.51 18.82
C GLY A 378 12.53 29.24 17.47
N TYR A 379 12.33 30.55 17.53
CA TYR A 379 12.46 31.40 16.35
C TYR A 379 13.88 31.31 15.75
N VAL A 380 13.95 30.97 14.45
CA VAL A 380 15.17 30.99 13.64
C VAL A 380 15.43 32.40 13.11
N LEU A 381 14.36 33.08 12.74
CA LEU A 381 14.39 34.52 12.41
C LEU A 381 13.42 35.22 13.34
N LYS A 382 13.81 36.40 13.86
CA LYS A 382 12.99 37.16 14.78
C LYS A 382 13.05 38.64 14.43
N ASN A 383 11.90 39.20 14.07
CA ASN A 383 11.69 40.61 13.82
C ASN A 383 12.70 41.22 12.82
N VAL A 384 12.92 40.51 11.69
CA VAL A 384 13.85 40.95 10.65
C VAL A 384 13.20 42.05 9.81
N ASN A 385 13.88 43.18 9.67
CA ASN A 385 13.45 44.32 8.84
C ASN A 385 14.62 44.65 7.90
N PHE A 386 14.40 44.59 6.58
CA PHE A 386 15.37 44.87 5.56
C PHE A 386 14.74 45.14 4.21
N GLU A 387 15.41 45.91 3.34
CA GLU A 387 14.97 46.14 1.97
C GLU A 387 16.09 45.82 0.99
N PHE A 388 15.83 44.93 0.04
CA PHE A 388 16.68 44.65 -1.12
C PHE A 388 16.19 45.50 -2.29
N LYS A 389 17.14 46.13 -3.02
CA LYS A 389 16.82 46.99 -4.18
C LYS A 389 17.50 46.45 -5.44
N GLU A 390 16.84 46.61 -6.59
CA GLU A 390 17.35 46.24 -7.88
C GLU A 390 18.75 46.85 -8.14
N GLY A 391 19.59 46.10 -8.84
CA GLY A 391 20.93 46.51 -9.21
C GLY A 391 22.00 46.41 -8.09
N ASN A 392 21.59 46.12 -6.85
CA ASN A 392 22.52 45.94 -5.75
C ASN A 392 22.84 44.47 -5.48
N SER A 393 24.08 44.19 -5.10
CA SER A 393 24.48 42.87 -4.60
C SER A 393 24.54 42.87 -3.06
N TYR A 394 23.98 41.86 -2.43
CA TYR A 394 23.91 41.75 -0.98
C TYR A 394 24.59 40.45 -0.51
N ALA A 395 25.37 40.53 0.55
CA ALA A 395 25.95 39.38 1.21
C ALA A 395 25.30 39.17 2.59
N ILE A 396 24.73 37.99 2.82
CA ILE A 396 24.20 37.61 4.12
C ILE A 396 25.25 36.82 4.87
N VAL A 397 25.82 37.43 5.94
CA VAL A 397 26.89 36.84 6.74
C VAL A 397 26.39 36.47 8.13
N GLY A 398 26.94 35.43 8.72
CA GLY A 398 26.61 34.98 10.05
C GLY A 398 27.10 33.56 10.34
N LYS A 399 27.06 33.17 11.62
CA LYS A 399 27.47 31.82 12.06
C LYS A 399 26.63 30.72 11.41
N ASN A 400 27.14 29.49 11.41
CA ASN A 400 26.33 28.33 10.98
C ASN A 400 25.12 28.22 11.89
N GLY A 401 23.92 27.96 11.30
CA GLY A 401 22.67 27.91 12.03
C GLY A 401 21.99 29.26 12.32
N SER A 402 22.53 30.40 11.85
CA SER A 402 21.94 31.74 12.07
C SER A 402 20.74 32.07 11.20
N GLY A 403 20.21 31.13 10.45
CA GLY A 403 18.98 31.32 9.65
C GLY A 403 19.19 31.85 8.23
N LYS A 404 20.42 31.92 7.71
CA LYS A 404 20.74 32.43 6.34
C LYS A 404 19.96 31.67 5.26
N THR A 405 20.04 30.33 5.27
CA THR A 405 19.32 29.47 4.32
C THR A 405 17.81 29.55 4.50
N THR A 406 17.35 29.69 5.75
CA THR A 406 15.91 29.87 6.04
C THR A 406 15.39 31.19 5.48
N LEU A 407 16.16 32.27 5.62
CA LEU A 407 15.82 33.57 5.02
C LEU A 407 15.74 33.46 3.48
N ALA A 408 16.74 32.82 2.85
CA ALA A 408 16.71 32.60 1.41
C ALA A 408 15.47 31.81 0.95
N LYS A 409 15.10 30.72 1.66
CA LYS A 409 13.90 29.92 1.38
C LYS A 409 12.61 30.76 1.51
N LEU A 410 12.52 31.65 2.50
CA LEU A 410 11.39 32.56 2.66
C LEU A 410 11.31 33.57 1.52
N LEU A 411 12.43 34.16 1.12
CA LEU A 411 12.50 35.10 -0.02
C LEU A 411 12.12 34.44 -1.33
N MET A 412 12.37 33.13 -1.50
CA MET A 412 11.96 32.35 -2.67
C MET A 412 10.47 31.94 -2.60
N GLY A 413 9.73 32.28 -1.53
CA GLY A 413 8.33 31.88 -1.37
C GLY A 413 8.10 30.38 -1.17
N LEU A 414 9.13 29.65 -0.65
CA LEU A 414 9.03 28.22 -0.36
C LEU A 414 8.27 27.94 0.95
N TYR A 415 8.16 28.94 1.83
CA TYR A 415 7.34 28.90 3.04
C TYR A 415 6.31 30.03 3.04
N ASP A 416 5.11 29.73 3.50
CA ASP A 416 4.01 30.68 3.64
C ASP A 416 3.60 30.92 5.12
N ASN A 417 4.12 30.09 6.04
CA ASN A 417 3.80 30.08 7.46
C ASN A 417 4.75 30.95 8.31
N TYR A 418 5.08 32.17 7.84
CA TYR A 418 5.89 33.14 8.57
C TYR A 418 5.01 34.25 9.22
N GLU A 419 5.50 34.86 10.27
CA GLU A 419 4.93 36.05 10.93
C GLU A 419 5.55 37.30 10.31
N GLY A 420 4.80 38.40 10.25
CA GLY A 420 5.20 39.63 9.55
C GLY A 420 4.90 39.56 8.06
N ASN A 421 5.52 40.44 7.26
CA ASN A 421 5.25 40.56 5.84
C ASN A 421 6.51 40.58 4.99
N ILE A 422 6.40 40.04 3.77
CA ILE A 422 7.37 40.15 2.70
C ILE A 422 6.69 40.86 1.54
N TYR A 423 7.21 42.01 1.16
CA TYR A 423 6.68 42.81 0.04
C TYR A 423 7.61 42.73 -1.16
N VAL A 424 7.04 42.49 -2.32
CA VAL A 424 7.69 42.56 -3.63
C VAL A 424 7.10 43.75 -4.39
N ASN A 425 7.90 44.77 -4.68
CA ASN A 425 7.45 46.02 -5.30
C ASN A 425 6.28 46.70 -4.52
N GLY A 426 6.25 46.54 -3.18
CA GLY A 426 5.16 47.05 -2.34
C GLY A 426 3.91 46.16 -2.26
N ILE A 427 3.87 45.04 -2.94
CA ILE A 427 2.79 44.06 -2.93
C ILE A 427 3.18 42.90 -2.00
N GLU A 428 2.28 42.48 -1.10
CA GLU A 428 2.56 41.36 -0.20
C GLU A 428 2.76 40.06 -1.02
N LEU A 429 3.84 39.32 -0.73
CA LEU A 429 4.24 38.10 -1.45
C LEU A 429 3.11 37.05 -1.50
N ARG A 430 2.31 36.92 -0.43
CA ARG A 430 1.18 35.99 -0.36
C ARG A 430 0.04 36.34 -1.34
N SER A 431 0.02 37.59 -1.85
CA SER A 431 -0.98 38.06 -2.81
C SER A 431 -0.51 37.92 -4.26
N ILE A 432 0.74 37.53 -4.49
CA ILE A 432 1.36 37.37 -5.80
C ILE A 432 1.17 35.92 -6.27
N GLN A 433 0.87 35.74 -7.56
CA GLN A 433 0.75 34.40 -8.14
C GLN A 433 2.12 33.70 -8.12
N LYS A 434 2.16 32.55 -7.44
CA LYS A 434 3.42 31.83 -7.14
C LYS A 434 4.19 31.42 -8.41
N GLU A 435 3.48 30.96 -9.43
CA GLU A 435 4.09 30.57 -10.70
C GLU A 435 4.79 31.76 -11.40
N HIS A 436 4.19 32.95 -11.38
CA HIS A 436 4.81 34.15 -11.94
C HIS A 436 6.00 34.63 -11.10
N TYR A 437 5.90 34.56 -9.77
CA TYR A 437 6.99 34.90 -8.89
C TYR A 437 8.20 33.98 -9.08
N SER A 438 7.98 32.67 -9.13
CA SER A 438 9.06 31.68 -9.28
C SER A 438 9.79 31.81 -10.61
N LYS A 439 9.12 32.21 -11.71
CA LYS A 439 9.74 32.49 -13.03
C LYS A 439 10.67 33.71 -13.01
N ARG A 440 10.61 34.54 -11.97
CA ARG A 440 11.46 35.75 -11.80
C ARG A 440 12.63 35.55 -10.84
N ILE A 441 12.79 34.31 -10.32
CA ILE A 441 13.83 33.99 -9.36
C ILE A 441 14.66 32.83 -9.91
N ALA A 442 15.99 32.95 -9.78
CA ALA A 442 16.90 31.84 -9.96
C ALA A 442 17.60 31.56 -8.62
N SER A 443 17.79 30.30 -8.30
CA SER A 443 18.47 29.89 -7.06
C SER A 443 19.47 28.78 -7.32
N LEU A 444 20.61 28.87 -6.65
CA LEU A 444 21.59 27.79 -6.61
C LEU A 444 21.77 27.37 -5.14
N PHE A 445 21.29 26.19 -4.81
CA PHE A 445 21.47 25.60 -3.49
C PHE A 445 22.86 24.95 -3.36
N GLN A 446 23.34 24.81 -2.13
CA GLN A 446 24.59 24.11 -1.86
C GLN A 446 24.52 22.62 -2.22
N ASP A 447 23.33 22.03 -2.06
CA ASP A 447 22.95 20.64 -2.33
C ASP A 447 22.11 20.52 -3.62
N PHE A 448 22.53 21.22 -4.69
CA PHE A 448 21.80 21.21 -5.96
C PHE A 448 21.70 19.79 -6.56
N ILE A 449 20.57 19.53 -7.22
CA ILE A 449 20.31 18.25 -7.87
C ILE A 449 21.10 18.15 -9.16
N LYS A 450 21.81 17.03 -9.34
CA LYS A 450 22.38 16.61 -10.62
C LYS A 450 21.38 15.68 -11.28
N TYR A 451 20.70 16.18 -12.30
CA TYR A 451 19.71 15.36 -13.00
C TYR A 451 20.43 14.32 -13.88
N ASP A 452 19.96 13.07 -13.82
CA ASP A 452 20.37 11.99 -14.73
C ASP A 452 19.62 12.17 -16.05
N ALA A 453 20.12 13.12 -16.85
CA ALA A 453 19.47 13.62 -18.05
C ALA A 453 20.56 14.09 -19.04
N THR A 454 20.19 14.34 -20.28
CA THR A 454 21.10 14.86 -21.31
C THR A 454 21.59 16.27 -20.93
N PHE A 455 22.67 16.72 -21.60
CA PHE A 455 23.18 18.08 -21.42
C PHE A 455 22.12 19.13 -21.78
N ARG A 456 21.38 18.92 -22.88
CA ARG A 456 20.24 19.71 -23.32
C ARG A 456 19.21 19.87 -22.21
N GLU A 457 18.73 18.74 -21.67
CA GLU A 457 17.71 18.72 -20.63
C GLU A 457 18.18 19.44 -19.37
N ASN A 458 19.42 19.22 -18.93
CA ASN A 458 19.97 19.87 -17.75
C ASN A 458 20.01 21.40 -17.88
N ILE A 459 20.27 21.95 -19.07
CA ILE A 459 20.21 23.41 -19.32
C ILE A 459 18.76 23.86 -19.43
N ALA A 460 17.95 23.15 -20.19
CA ALA A 460 16.56 23.51 -20.48
C ALA A 460 15.64 23.41 -19.27
N TYR A 461 15.98 22.65 -18.23
CA TYR A 461 15.21 22.61 -16.97
C TYR A 461 15.09 23.98 -16.28
N GLY A 462 15.99 24.93 -16.56
CA GLY A 462 15.84 26.30 -16.13
C GLY A 462 14.73 27.08 -16.86
N ASN A 463 14.46 26.71 -18.12
CA ASN A 463 13.40 27.24 -18.95
C ASN A 463 13.00 26.20 -20.01
N LEU A 464 11.91 25.48 -19.75
CA LEU A 464 11.45 24.37 -20.61
C LEU A 464 11.09 24.82 -22.04
N ASP A 465 10.81 26.11 -22.27
CA ASP A 465 10.52 26.66 -23.61
C ASP A 465 11.77 26.61 -24.52
N LEU A 466 12.94 26.34 -23.96
CA LEU A 466 14.20 26.18 -24.70
C LEU A 466 14.47 24.72 -25.10
N MET A 467 13.66 23.75 -24.66
CA MET A 467 13.94 22.33 -24.83
C MET A 467 14.22 21.92 -26.28
N ASP A 468 13.49 22.50 -27.23
CA ASP A 468 13.57 22.20 -28.67
C ASP A 468 14.28 23.31 -29.50
N LYS A 469 14.98 24.25 -28.82
CA LYS A 469 15.62 25.40 -29.48
C LYS A 469 17.13 25.30 -29.41
N ASP A 470 17.73 24.49 -30.27
CA ASP A 470 19.18 24.20 -30.29
C ASP A 470 20.05 25.46 -30.44
N ALA A 471 19.67 26.43 -31.28
CA ALA A 471 20.44 27.65 -31.48
C ALA A 471 20.50 28.47 -30.18
N GLU A 472 19.33 28.73 -29.55
CA GLU A 472 19.25 29.48 -28.29
C GLU A 472 20.00 28.79 -27.14
N LEU A 473 19.94 27.44 -27.07
CA LEU A 473 20.70 26.67 -26.07
C LEU A 473 22.21 26.75 -26.29
N ARG A 474 22.67 26.73 -27.55
CA ARG A 474 24.09 26.91 -27.88
C ARG A 474 24.58 28.31 -27.52
N ASP A 475 23.82 29.32 -27.87
CA ASP A 475 24.16 30.73 -27.56
C ASP A 475 24.25 30.94 -26.05
N LEU A 476 23.28 30.44 -25.30
CA LEU A 476 23.26 30.45 -23.83
C LEU A 476 24.49 29.71 -23.27
N SER A 477 24.81 28.53 -23.79
CA SER A 477 25.96 27.74 -23.35
C SER A 477 27.29 28.45 -23.60
N ASN A 478 27.41 29.19 -24.70
CA ASN A 478 28.57 29.96 -25.02
C ASN A 478 28.70 31.19 -24.11
N GLU A 479 27.60 31.86 -23.80
CA GLU A 479 27.54 32.97 -22.83
C GLU A 479 28.09 32.54 -21.46
N PHE A 480 27.71 31.35 -20.98
CA PHE A 480 28.18 30.77 -19.74
C PHE A 480 29.56 30.06 -19.87
N ARG A 481 30.21 30.11 -21.05
CA ARG A 481 31.52 29.48 -21.33
C ARG A 481 31.54 27.96 -21.15
N ILE A 482 30.41 27.29 -21.31
CA ILE A 482 30.29 25.85 -21.22
C ILE A 482 30.03 25.19 -22.59
N GLY A 483 30.02 25.97 -23.69
CA GLY A 483 29.80 25.47 -25.04
C GLY A 483 30.77 24.38 -25.49
N HIS A 484 32.02 24.43 -25.00
CA HIS A 484 33.05 23.42 -25.26
C HIS A 484 32.65 22.02 -24.74
N ILE A 485 31.79 21.93 -23.74
CA ILE A 485 31.28 20.63 -23.20
C ILE A 485 30.40 19.96 -24.24
N ILE A 486 29.59 20.74 -24.99
CA ILE A 486 28.71 20.24 -26.05
C ILE A 486 29.56 19.61 -27.16
N ASP A 487 30.63 20.28 -27.57
CA ASP A 487 31.45 19.84 -28.70
C ASP A 487 32.27 18.58 -28.36
N HIS A 488 32.56 18.33 -27.08
CA HIS A 488 33.26 17.13 -26.60
C HIS A 488 32.34 16.01 -26.13
N SER A 489 31.02 16.25 -25.98
CA SER A 489 30.08 15.21 -25.63
C SER A 489 29.80 14.32 -26.82
N LYS A 490 29.85 13.00 -26.66
CA LYS A 490 29.45 12.03 -27.68
C LYS A 490 27.93 12.07 -28.00
N GLN A 491 27.18 12.82 -27.24
CA GLN A 491 25.77 13.10 -27.43
C GLN A 491 25.65 14.58 -27.80
N ASN A 492 25.47 14.85 -29.09
CA ASN A 492 25.06 16.17 -29.54
C ASN A 492 23.81 16.62 -28.76
N LEU A 493 23.64 17.94 -28.61
CA LEU A 493 22.46 18.59 -28.04
C LEU A 493 21.17 17.87 -28.36
#